data_1aad718ef0c687e2c36c71e59614638f
#
_entry.id   1aad718ef0c687e2c36c71e59614638f
#
_cell.length_a   1.000
_cell.length_b   1.000
_cell.length_c   1.000
_cell.angle_alpha   90.00
_cell.angle_beta   90.00
_cell.angle_gamma   90.00
#
_symmetry.space_group_name_H-M   'P 1'
#
loop_
_entity.id
_entity.type
_entity.pdbx_description
1 polymer ?
#
loop_
_entity_poly.entity_id
_entity_poly.type
_entity_poly.pdbx_seq_one_letter_code
_entity_poly.pdbx_strand_id
1 'polypeptide(L)'
;MKIKVRLSDAGLRDAERQIQEHKTTLNKKAQEFAKALADKGLAVATIRFANAQYAGKNDVKCKVIQNGASCTILAEGQAVAHIEFGTGVTHQGWGAAGTVGPLPLPDNIGEHGTYGKENGKRKRWYYYGESGNAGTPVEEVDGKGQLNYTSGNDAAMAMWGAVEEMASQVEATWREVWNS
;
A
#
# COMPACT_ATOMS: atom_id res chain seq x y z
N MET A 1 -20.53 -19.25 -22.31
CA MET A 1 -20.05 -20.45 -23.01
C MET A 1 -21.19 -21.45 -23.18
N LYS A 2 -21.35 -22.10 -24.34
CA LYS A 2 -22.31 -23.19 -24.56
C LYS A 2 -21.52 -24.40 -25.03
N ILE A 3 -21.56 -25.52 -24.30
CA ILE A 3 -20.92 -26.77 -24.66
C ILE A 3 -22.00 -27.72 -25.16
N LYS A 4 -21.83 -28.24 -26.37
CA LYS A 4 -22.69 -29.28 -26.92
C LYS A 4 -22.03 -30.64 -26.68
N VAL A 5 -22.65 -31.51 -25.91
CA VAL A 5 -22.12 -32.83 -25.59
C VAL A 5 -22.85 -33.88 -26.43
N ARG A 6 -22.09 -34.72 -27.15
CA ARG A 6 -22.62 -35.93 -27.78
C ARG A 6 -22.46 -37.10 -26.78
N LEU A 7 -23.50 -37.88 -26.63
CA LEU A 7 -23.48 -39.10 -25.75
C LEU A 7 -22.69 -40.22 -26.40
N SER A 8 -21.39 -40.04 -26.48
CA SER A 8 -20.38 -41.03 -26.90
C SER A 8 -19.09 -40.77 -26.17
N ASP A 9 -18.21 -41.74 -26.02
CA ASP A 9 -16.92 -41.60 -25.34
C ASP A 9 -16.07 -40.46 -25.94
N ALA A 10 -16.09 -40.34 -27.27
CA ALA A 10 -15.39 -39.24 -27.94
C ALA A 10 -16.03 -37.85 -27.63
N GLY A 11 -17.36 -37.78 -27.57
CA GLY A 11 -18.06 -36.57 -27.24
C GLY A 11 -17.87 -36.13 -25.79
N LEU A 12 -17.79 -37.08 -24.86
CA LEU A 12 -17.50 -36.78 -23.45
C LEU A 12 -16.06 -36.27 -23.25
N ARG A 13 -15.08 -36.89 -23.88
CA ARG A 13 -13.67 -36.42 -23.83
C ARG A 13 -13.50 -35.05 -24.46
N ASP A 14 -14.20 -34.76 -25.55
CA ASP A 14 -14.16 -33.42 -26.16
C ASP A 14 -14.78 -32.34 -25.22
N ALA A 15 -15.90 -32.66 -24.58
CA ALA A 15 -16.51 -31.77 -23.59
C ALA A 15 -15.58 -31.52 -22.38
N GLU A 16 -14.91 -32.57 -21.86
CA GLU A 16 -13.93 -32.48 -20.79
C GLU A 16 -12.76 -31.53 -21.18
N ARG A 17 -12.21 -31.73 -22.40
CA ARG A 17 -11.15 -30.84 -22.93
C ARG A 17 -11.61 -29.39 -23.00
N GLN A 18 -12.80 -29.11 -23.53
CA GLN A 18 -13.35 -27.76 -23.63
C GLN A 18 -13.55 -27.11 -22.25
N ILE A 19 -13.99 -27.87 -21.25
CA ILE A 19 -14.13 -27.40 -19.86
C ILE A 19 -12.76 -27.06 -19.29
N GLN A 20 -11.76 -27.89 -19.50
CA GLN A 20 -10.41 -27.67 -19.00
C GLN A 20 -9.73 -26.44 -19.65
N GLU A 21 -9.88 -26.26 -20.95
CA GLU A 21 -9.42 -25.08 -21.69
C GLU A 21 -10.09 -23.80 -21.16
N HIS A 22 -11.40 -23.86 -20.92
CA HIS A 22 -12.13 -22.72 -20.37
C HIS A 22 -11.69 -22.37 -18.93
N LYS A 23 -11.50 -23.40 -18.09
CA LYS A 23 -10.95 -23.24 -16.73
C LYS A 23 -9.59 -22.55 -16.75
N THR A 24 -8.72 -22.99 -17.66
CA THR A 24 -7.38 -22.41 -17.83
C THR A 24 -7.46 -20.93 -18.22
N THR A 25 -8.34 -20.62 -19.17
CA THR A 25 -8.59 -19.23 -19.63
C THR A 25 -9.12 -18.36 -18.50
N LEU A 26 -10.09 -18.85 -17.72
CA LEU A 26 -10.63 -18.10 -16.58
C LEU A 26 -9.56 -17.84 -15.51
N ASN A 27 -8.75 -18.86 -15.20
CA ASN A 27 -7.67 -18.70 -14.22
C ASN A 27 -6.63 -17.66 -14.70
N LYS A 28 -6.29 -17.68 -15.99
CA LYS A 28 -5.38 -16.69 -16.57
C LYS A 28 -5.95 -15.27 -16.46
N LYS A 29 -7.20 -15.08 -16.87
CA LYS A 29 -7.86 -13.77 -16.75
C LYS A 29 -8.01 -13.29 -15.31
N ALA A 30 -8.27 -14.18 -14.35
CA ALA A 30 -8.30 -13.84 -12.94
C ALA A 30 -6.93 -13.36 -12.42
N GLN A 31 -5.85 -14.01 -12.86
CA GLN A 31 -4.47 -13.59 -12.52
C GLN A 31 -4.13 -12.24 -13.14
N GLU A 32 -4.47 -12.01 -14.41
CA GLU A 32 -4.26 -10.75 -15.11
C GLU A 32 -5.06 -9.61 -14.44
N PHE A 33 -6.31 -9.86 -14.06
CA PHE A 33 -7.15 -8.90 -13.35
C PHE A 33 -6.55 -8.51 -11.99
N ALA A 34 -6.18 -9.51 -11.18
CA ALA A 34 -5.59 -9.25 -9.86
C ALA A 34 -4.28 -8.44 -9.97
N LYS A 35 -3.43 -8.79 -10.96
CA LYS A 35 -2.20 -8.05 -11.20
C LYS A 35 -2.45 -6.62 -11.67
N ALA A 36 -3.31 -6.42 -12.67
CA ALA A 36 -3.61 -5.09 -13.20
C ALA A 36 -4.18 -4.16 -12.10
N LEU A 37 -5.04 -4.71 -11.23
CA LEU A 37 -5.60 -3.96 -10.11
C LEU A 37 -4.53 -3.60 -9.08
N ALA A 38 -3.65 -4.56 -8.73
CA ALA A 38 -2.55 -4.32 -7.80
C ALA A 38 -1.52 -3.31 -8.35
N ASP A 39 -1.23 -3.33 -9.65
CA ASP A 39 -0.32 -2.37 -10.29
C ASP A 39 -0.87 -0.93 -10.20
N LYS A 40 -2.20 -0.73 -10.32
CA LYS A 40 -2.84 0.58 -10.12
C LYS A 40 -2.69 1.06 -8.67
N GLY A 41 -2.95 0.21 -7.69
CA GLY A 41 -2.72 0.54 -6.27
C GLY A 41 -1.25 0.79 -5.94
N LEU A 42 -0.32 0.00 -6.51
CA LEU A 42 1.11 0.19 -6.34
C LEU A 42 1.56 1.57 -6.80
N ALA A 43 1.04 2.06 -7.94
CA ALA A 43 1.37 3.39 -8.45
C ALA A 43 0.99 4.47 -7.43
N VAL A 44 -0.20 4.40 -6.85
CA VAL A 44 -0.66 5.36 -5.82
C VAL A 44 0.19 5.27 -4.56
N ALA A 45 0.44 4.06 -4.03
CA ALA A 45 1.27 3.89 -2.84
C ALA A 45 2.67 4.47 -3.05
N THR A 46 3.30 4.15 -4.18
CA THR A 46 4.66 4.62 -4.51
C THR A 46 4.73 6.14 -4.56
N ILE A 47 3.77 6.79 -5.23
CA ILE A 47 3.74 8.25 -5.34
C ILE A 47 3.52 8.90 -3.98
N ARG A 48 2.57 8.39 -3.18
CA ARG A 48 2.27 8.96 -1.86
C ARG A 48 3.43 8.80 -0.89
N PHE A 49 4.11 7.65 -0.84
CA PHE A 49 5.31 7.47 -0.03
C PHE A 49 6.45 8.36 -0.50
N ALA A 50 6.68 8.48 -1.81
CA ALA A 50 7.76 9.32 -2.36
C ALA A 50 7.56 10.82 -2.06
N ASN A 51 6.31 11.28 -2.08
CA ASN A 51 5.96 12.69 -1.84
C ASN A 51 5.65 13.01 -0.37
N ALA A 52 5.70 12.02 0.51
CA ALA A 52 5.39 12.21 1.92
C ALA A 52 6.37 13.17 2.59
N GLN A 53 5.84 14.01 3.47
CA GLN A 53 6.68 14.77 4.40
C GLN A 53 7.15 13.85 5.52
N TYR A 54 8.46 13.78 5.72
CA TYR A 54 9.05 12.92 6.72
C TYR A 54 10.37 13.49 7.25
N ALA A 55 10.51 13.47 8.57
CA ALA A 55 11.73 13.89 9.27
C ALA A 55 12.64 12.68 9.46
N GLY A 56 13.65 12.55 8.62
CA GLY A 56 14.55 11.41 8.55
C GLY A 56 14.70 10.87 7.15
N LYS A 57 15.33 9.70 7.03
CA LYS A 57 15.50 9.02 5.75
C LYS A 57 14.22 8.31 5.33
N ASN A 58 13.71 8.69 4.17
CA ASN A 58 12.64 7.93 3.53
C ASN A 58 13.23 6.75 2.75
N ASP A 59 13.21 5.57 3.37
CA ASP A 59 13.74 4.32 2.82
C ASP A 59 12.65 3.39 2.26
N VAL A 60 11.44 3.91 2.10
CA VAL A 60 10.27 3.10 1.68
C VAL A 60 10.38 2.65 0.24
N LYS A 61 10.17 1.35 0.03
CA LYS A 61 10.08 0.72 -1.29
C LYS A 61 8.78 -0.08 -1.38
N CYS A 62 8.05 0.13 -2.46
CA CYS A 62 6.81 -0.59 -2.72
C CYS A 62 6.99 -1.61 -3.85
N LYS A 63 6.36 -2.77 -3.72
CA LYS A 63 6.34 -3.82 -4.75
C LYS A 63 5.05 -4.61 -4.73
N VAL A 64 4.72 -5.27 -5.85
CA VAL A 64 3.66 -6.27 -5.91
C VAL A 64 4.26 -7.67 -5.82
N ILE A 65 3.68 -8.51 -4.99
CA ILE A 65 3.97 -9.93 -4.92
C ILE A 65 2.74 -10.66 -5.45
N GLN A 66 2.92 -11.45 -6.51
CA GLN A 66 1.85 -12.26 -7.11
C GLN A 66 2.01 -13.73 -6.74
N ASN A 67 0.90 -14.33 -6.29
CA ASN A 67 0.80 -15.77 -6.06
C ASN A 67 -0.52 -16.29 -6.67
N GLY A 68 -0.43 -16.81 -7.89
CA GLY A 68 -1.62 -17.17 -8.66
C GLY A 68 -2.53 -15.97 -8.93
N ALA A 69 -3.80 -16.08 -8.55
CA ALA A 69 -4.79 -15.01 -8.67
C ALA A 69 -4.83 -14.06 -7.45
N SER A 70 -3.89 -14.19 -6.52
CA SER A 70 -3.73 -13.28 -5.39
C SER A 70 -2.53 -12.37 -5.63
N CYS A 71 -2.73 -11.06 -5.41
CA CYS A 71 -1.67 -10.06 -5.45
C CYS A 71 -1.64 -9.29 -4.13
N THR A 72 -0.43 -9.05 -3.62
CA THR A 72 -0.20 -8.27 -2.41
C THR A 72 0.68 -7.07 -2.75
N ILE A 73 0.26 -5.87 -2.37
CA ILE A 73 1.12 -4.70 -2.39
C ILE A 73 1.87 -4.68 -1.06
N LEU A 74 3.19 -4.66 -1.14
CA LEU A 74 4.08 -4.64 0.02
C LEU A 74 4.88 -3.34 0.03
N ALA A 75 4.87 -2.63 1.16
CA ALA A 75 5.77 -1.53 1.45
C ALA A 75 6.80 -1.98 2.48
N GLU A 76 8.07 -1.80 2.18
CA GLU A 76 9.21 -2.20 3.01
C GLU A 76 10.09 -0.98 3.30
N GLY A 77 10.59 -0.87 4.53
CA GLY A 77 11.46 0.19 5.01
C GLY A 77 11.21 0.51 6.48
N GLN A 78 12.16 1.14 7.15
CA GLN A 78 12.01 1.55 8.55
C GLN A 78 11.03 2.72 8.70
N ALA A 79 10.92 3.57 7.68
CA ALA A 79 10.06 4.74 7.69
C ALA A 79 8.57 4.42 7.39
N VAL A 80 8.22 3.20 6.92
CA VAL A 80 6.86 2.86 6.45
C VAL A 80 5.77 3.27 7.44
N ALA A 81 5.84 2.78 8.67
CA ALA A 81 4.79 3.04 9.65
C ALA A 81 4.74 4.52 10.08
N HIS A 82 5.91 5.18 10.20
CA HIS A 82 5.98 6.58 10.56
C HIS A 82 5.42 7.50 9.47
N ILE A 83 5.60 7.13 8.21
CA ILE A 83 5.06 7.88 7.07
C ILE A 83 3.57 7.58 6.89
N GLU A 84 3.18 6.30 6.94
CA GLU A 84 1.76 5.91 6.76
C GLU A 84 0.86 6.57 7.78
N PHE A 85 1.23 6.49 9.07
CA PHE A 85 0.38 6.92 10.18
C PHE A 85 0.73 8.29 10.76
N GLY A 86 1.82 8.91 10.31
CA GLY A 86 2.29 10.19 10.84
C GLY A 86 2.99 10.08 12.20
N THR A 87 3.61 11.17 12.63
CA THR A 87 4.35 11.26 13.90
C THR A 87 4.12 12.60 14.58
N GLY A 88 4.23 12.62 15.92
CA GLY A 88 4.03 13.83 16.72
C GLY A 88 2.57 14.17 16.98
N VAL A 89 2.31 14.98 18.00
CA VAL A 89 0.95 15.34 18.45
C VAL A 89 0.38 16.59 17.74
N THR A 90 1.19 17.30 16.97
CA THR A 90 0.81 18.54 16.27
C THR A 90 0.34 18.30 14.85
N HIS A 91 0.57 17.11 14.33
CA HIS A 91 0.20 16.71 12.99
C HIS A 91 -1.02 15.80 13.00
N GLN A 92 -1.77 15.85 11.91
CA GLN A 92 -2.92 14.96 11.73
C GLN A 92 -2.41 13.57 11.33
N GLY A 93 -2.84 12.57 12.08
CA GLY A 93 -2.55 11.19 11.76
C GLY A 93 -3.82 10.41 11.45
N TRP A 94 -3.67 9.11 11.35
CA TRP A 94 -4.78 8.19 11.20
C TRP A 94 -5.77 8.35 12.36
N GLY A 95 -7.04 8.59 12.07
CA GLY A 95 -8.07 8.83 13.09
C GLY A 95 -8.17 10.25 13.62
N ALA A 96 -7.29 11.18 13.22
CA ALA A 96 -7.52 12.60 13.44
C ALA A 96 -8.75 13.10 12.67
N ALA A 97 -9.35 14.19 13.11
CA ALA A 97 -10.63 14.68 12.62
C ALA A 97 -10.75 14.65 11.09
N GLY A 98 -11.63 13.82 10.56
CA GLY A 98 -11.90 13.68 9.14
C GLY A 98 -11.09 12.59 8.41
N THR A 99 -10.16 11.94 9.06
CA THR A 99 -9.35 10.86 8.48
C THR A 99 -9.77 9.52 9.08
N VAL A 100 -10.91 9.02 8.70
CA VAL A 100 -11.39 7.73 9.18
C VAL A 100 -11.08 6.69 8.12
N GLY A 101 -10.04 5.90 8.35
CA GLY A 101 -9.91 4.62 7.65
C GLY A 101 -10.94 3.62 8.19
N PRO A 102 -11.40 2.67 7.39
CA PRO A 102 -12.40 1.69 7.82
C PRO A 102 -11.83 0.60 8.76
N LEU A 103 -10.53 0.60 8.97
CA LEU A 103 -9.86 -0.37 9.82
C LEU A 103 -9.54 0.24 11.17
N PRO A 104 -9.68 -0.52 12.28
CA PRO A 104 -9.23 -0.06 13.57
C PRO A 104 -7.74 0.26 13.54
N LEU A 105 -7.34 1.30 14.27
CA LEU A 105 -5.93 1.63 14.44
C LEU A 105 -5.20 0.47 15.11
N PRO A 106 -3.97 0.15 14.71
CA PRO A 106 -3.11 -0.76 15.46
C PRO A 106 -2.93 -0.28 16.91
N ASP A 107 -2.85 -1.21 17.87
CA ASP A 107 -2.76 -0.90 19.30
C ASP A 107 -1.60 0.02 19.71
N ASN A 108 -0.55 0.09 18.89
CA ASN A 108 0.65 0.91 19.13
C ASN A 108 0.58 2.30 18.49
N ILE A 109 -0.53 2.69 17.89
CA ILE A 109 -0.75 4.03 17.31
C ILE A 109 -1.55 4.85 18.29
N GLY A 110 -1.05 6.05 18.63
CA GLY A 110 -1.69 6.95 19.58
C GLY A 110 -2.97 7.60 19.05
N GLU A 111 -3.72 8.26 19.96
CA GLU A 111 -5.02 8.90 19.69
C GLU A 111 -5.00 9.90 18.52
N HIS A 112 -3.85 10.50 18.23
CA HIS A 112 -3.67 11.46 17.13
C HIS A 112 -3.12 10.81 15.84
N GLY A 113 -3.24 9.49 15.73
CA GLY A 113 -2.76 8.74 14.57
C GLY A 113 -1.25 8.82 14.39
N THR A 114 -0.52 8.95 15.47
CA THR A 114 0.94 9.05 15.46
C THR A 114 1.56 7.70 15.77
N TYR A 115 2.64 7.38 15.06
CA TYR A 115 3.40 6.16 15.25
C TYR A 115 4.75 6.48 15.90
N GLY A 116 5.23 5.62 16.79
CA GLY A 116 6.55 5.74 17.39
C GLY A 116 6.59 5.42 18.88
N LYS A 117 7.81 5.50 19.44
CA LYS A 117 8.14 5.02 20.80
C LYS A 117 7.26 5.60 21.92
N GLU A 118 6.76 6.81 21.76
CA GLU A 118 5.97 7.51 22.77
C GLU A 118 4.52 7.75 22.35
N ASN A 119 4.05 7.05 21.31
CA ASN A 119 2.66 7.07 20.85
C ASN A 119 2.08 8.48 20.75
N GLY A 120 2.80 9.38 20.11
CA GLY A 120 2.34 10.75 19.88
C GLY A 120 2.33 11.68 21.10
N LYS A 121 3.01 11.36 22.19
CA LYS A 121 3.07 12.20 23.39
C LYS A 121 3.94 13.44 23.26
N ARG A 122 4.94 13.41 22.33
CA ARG A 122 5.86 14.53 22.15
C ARG A 122 5.37 15.49 21.08
N LYS A 123 5.40 16.79 21.42
CA LYS A 123 5.11 17.87 20.46
C LYS A 123 6.30 18.15 19.55
N ARG A 124 7.53 17.83 19.99
CA ARG A 124 8.77 18.09 19.25
C ARG A 124 9.92 17.33 19.89
N TRP A 125 10.94 17.02 19.07
CA TRP A 125 12.17 16.35 19.54
C TRP A 125 13.35 16.61 18.62
N TYR A 126 14.54 16.27 19.12
CA TYR A 126 15.78 16.26 18.36
C TYR A 126 16.18 14.83 18.01
N TYR A 127 16.82 14.66 16.86
CA TYR A 127 17.36 13.38 16.41
C TYR A 127 18.62 13.57 15.57
N TYR A 128 19.47 12.55 15.49
CA TYR A 128 20.65 12.53 14.64
C TYR A 128 20.35 11.80 13.34
N GLY A 129 20.94 12.27 12.22
CA GLY A 129 20.83 11.63 10.90
C GLY A 129 20.38 12.58 9.80
N GLU A 130 19.75 12.03 8.76
CA GLU A 130 19.23 12.83 7.64
C GLU A 130 18.02 13.66 8.08
N SER A 131 17.96 14.92 7.69
CA SER A 131 16.83 15.81 8.01
C SER A 131 15.54 15.42 7.31
N GLY A 132 15.63 14.74 6.15
CA GLY A 132 14.48 14.56 5.28
C GLY A 132 13.95 15.90 4.76
N ASN A 133 12.66 15.92 4.43
CA ASN A 133 11.98 17.15 3.98
C ASN A 133 11.11 17.81 5.07
N ALA A 134 11.01 17.20 6.26
CA ALA A 134 10.25 17.71 7.40
C ALA A 134 11.11 17.93 8.66
N GLY A 135 12.40 17.60 8.63
CA GLY A 135 13.35 17.91 9.68
C GLY A 135 14.08 19.25 9.42
N THR A 136 14.36 19.95 10.48
CA THR A 136 15.16 21.21 10.43
C THR A 136 16.57 20.94 10.95
N PRO A 137 17.61 21.06 10.10
CA PRO A 137 18.99 20.94 10.55
C PRO A 137 19.33 21.99 11.61
N VAL A 138 20.00 21.60 12.68
CA VAL A 138 20.42 22.49 13.77
C VAL A 138 21.93 22.69 13.73
N GLU A 139 22.68 21.61 13.92
CA GLU A 139 24.14 21.62 13.94
C GLU A 139 24.73 20.26 13.57
N GLU A 140 25.96 20.26 13.10
CA GLU A 140 26.76 19.03 12.93
C GLU A 140 27.47 18.74 14.25
N VAL A 141 27.27 17.54 14.78
CA VAL A 141 27.89 17.12 16.05
C VAL A 141 28.97 16.09 15.80
N ASP A 142 30.17 16.40 16.20
CA ASP A 142 31.32 15.52 15.99
C ASP A 142 31.07 14.09 16.53
N GLY A 143 31.30 13.10 15.69
CA GLY A 143 31.09 11.69 15.99
C GLY A 143 29.61 11.24 16.03
N LYS A 144 28.65 12.14 15.86
CA LYS A 144 27.19 11.81 15.87
C LYS A 144 26.44 12.18 14.60
N GLY A 145 27.03 13.04 13.76
CA GLY A 145 26.41 13.54 12.54
C GLY A 145 25.45 14.70 12.75
N GLN A 146 24.61 14.98 11.77
CA GLN A 146 23.69 16.11 11.77
C GLN A 146 22.62 15.96 12.86
N LEU A 147 22.59 16.92 13.79
CA LEU A 147 21.47 17.08 14.73
C LEU A 147 20.33 17.81 14.03
N ASN A 148 19.15 17.25 14.11
CA ASN A 148 17.95 17.82 13.52
C ASN A 148 16.87 18.01 14.58
N TYR A 149 15.98 18.96 14.30
CA TYR A 149 14.78 19.23 15.05
C TYR A 149 13.53 18.90 14.23
N THR A 150 12.51 18.33 14.86
CA THR A 150 11.22 18.08 14.20
C THR A 150 10.05 18.21 15.19
N SER A 151 8.88 18.56 14.67
CA SER A 151 7.59 18.45 15.35
C SER A 151 6.76 17.24 14.87
N GLY A 152 7.35 16.42 14.01
CA GLY A 152 6.68 15.26 13.39
C GLY A 152 6.23 15.54 11.95
N ASN A 153 5.38 14.68 11.45
CA ASN A 153 4.82 14.74 10.10
C ASN A 153 3.38 14.19 10.08
N ASP A 154 2.60 14.70 9.15
CA ASP A 154 1.25 14.19 8.88
C ASP A 154 1.28 12.76 8.34
N ALA A 155 0.18 12.03 8.53
CA ALA A 155 -0.02 10.71 7.94
C ALA A 155 -0.16 10.83 6.42
N ALA A 156 0.69 10.13 5.67
CA ALA A 156 0.60 10.11 4.21
C ALA A 156 -0.54 9.19 3.71
N MET A 157 -0.94 8.21 4.52
CA MET A 157 -2.00 7.23 4.20
C MET A 157 -1.81 6.62 2.81
N ALA A 158 -0.58 6.22 2.49
CA ALA A 158 -0.18 5.79 1.16
C ALA A 158 -0.78 4.43 0.79
N MET A 159 -0.73 3.48 1.72
CA MET A 159 -1.32 2.16 1.54
C MET A 159 -2.85 2.21 1.55
N TRP A 160 -3.41 3.08 2.41
CA TRP A 160 -4.85 3.34 2.38
C TRP A 160 -5.31 3.87 1.03
N GLY A 161 -4.62 4.88 0.50
CA GLY A 161 -4.93 5.42 -0.83
C GLY A 161 -4.80 4.40 -1.96
N ALA A 162 -3.88 3.45 -1.85
CA ALA A 162 -3.78 2.33 -2.78
C ALA A 162 -5.03 1.43 -2.73
N VAL A 163 -5.57 1.17 -1.54
CA VAL A 163 -6.81 0.39 -1.37
C VAL A 163 -8.00 1.12 -1.98
N GLU A 164 -8.14 2.43 -1.72
CA GLU A 164 -9.19 3.26 -2.31
C GLU A 164 -9.12 3.26 -3.84
N GLU A 165 -7.92 3.44 -4.40
CA GLU A 165 -7.73 3.37 -5.86
C GLU A 165 -8.13 2.02 -6.41
N MET A 166 -7.62 0.93 -5.85
CA MET A 166 -8.00 -0.42 -6.29
C MET A 166 -9.52 -0.62 -6.24
N ALA A 167 -10.18 -0.21 -5.17
CA ALA A 167 -11.62 -0.33 -5.03
C ALA A 167 -12.37 0.45 -6.12
N SER A 168 -11.92 1.66 -6.45
CA SER A 168 -12.51 2.50 -7.49
C SER A 168 -12.33 1.93 -8.90
N GLN A 169 -11.26 1.18 -9.14
CA GLN A 169 -10.85 0.67 -10.45
C GLN A 169 -11.35 -0.75 -10.78
N VAL A 170 -12.06 -1.40 -9.86
CA VAL A 170 -12.52 -2.80 -10.04
C VAL A 170 -13.29 -2.99 -11.34
N GLU A 171 -14.30 -2.18 -11.58
CA GLU A 171 -15.18 -2.34 -12.76
C GLU A 171 -14.44 -2.05 -14.07
N ALA A 172 -13.66 -0.97 -14.10
CA ALA A 172 -12.88 -0.59 -15.28
C ALA A 172 -11.84 -1.66 -15.63
N THR A 173 -11.08 -2.12 -14.65
CA THR A 173 -10.07 -3.17 -14.83
C THR A 173 -10.70 -4.52 -15.22
N TRP A 174 -11.86 -4.85 -14.65
CA TRP A 174 -12.62 -6.01 -15.09
C TRP A 174 -12.94 -5.94 -16.59
N ARG A 175 -13.50 -4.82 -17.05
CA ARG A 175 -13.84 -4.64 -18.47
C ARG A 175 -12.61 -4.70 -19.38
N GLU A 176 -11.49 -4.11 -18.98
CA GLU A 176 -10.22 -4.17 -19.72
C GLU A 176 -9.75 -5.61 -19.93
N VAL A 177 -9.75 -6.42 -18.87
CA VAL A 177 -9.22 -7.80 -18.92
C VAL A 177 -10.18 -8.78 -19.59
N TRP A 178 -11.51 -8.63 -19.40
CA TRP A 178 -12.47 -9.60 -19.96
C TRP A 178 -12.88 -9.31 -21.39
N ASN A 179 -12.73 -8.08 -21.87
CA ASN A 179 -13.02 -7.71 -23.26
C ASN A 179 -11.79 -7.77 -24.18
N SER A 180 -10.59 -8.02 -23.61
CA SER A 180 -9.36 -8.32 -24.35
C SER A 180 -9.31 -9.83 -24.67
#